data_5bda9a50d3d6aaaf74ed56a0b356e991
#
_entry.id   5bda9a50d3d6aaaf74ed56a0b356e991
#
_cell.length_a   1.000
_cell.length_b   1.000
_cell.length_c   1.000
_cell.angle_alpha   90.00
_cell.angle_beta   90.00
_cell.angle_gamma   90.00
#
_symmetry.space_group_name_H-M   'P 1'
#
loop_
_entity.id
_entity.type
_entity.pdbx_description
1 polymer ?
#
loop_
_entity_poly.entity_id
_entity_poly.type
_entity_poly.pdbx_seq_one_letter_code
_entity_poly.pdbx_strand_id
1 'polypeptide(L)'
;MNSFAPKPWFAPQPVLIIGTYNKEGVANAMNAAWSGQWDMKEIMISMGNHVTTDNLKLGGEFTVAFATKKTMVASDFVGIVSAKNDPKKMEKIELIVFDPIHHSYIQLGEKVGNAFSDGKALK
;
A
#
# COMPACT_ATOMS: atom_id res chain seq x y z
N MET A 1 -37.02 -13.02 -14.41
CA MET A 1 -35.63 -12.68 -14.03
C MET A 1 -35.60 -12.41 -12.55
N ASN A 2 -34.74 -13.05 -11.82
CA ASN A 2 -34.59 -12.78 -10.38
C ASN A 2 -33.57 -11.66 -10.19
N SER A 3 -33.93 -10.65 -9.38
CA SER A 3 -33.04 -9.56 -8.99
C SER A 3 -32.45 -9.82 -7.63
N PHE A 4 -31.15 -9.57 -7.48
CA PHE A 4 -30.45 -9.70 -6.20
C PHE A 4 -30.10 -8.32 -5.64
N ALA A 5 -30.23 -8.15 -4.32
CA ALA A 5 -29.76 -6.94 -3.67
C ALA A 5 -28.23 -6.79 -3.85
N PRO A 6 -27.74 -5.58 -4.09
CA PRO A 6 -26.30 -5.32 -4.20
C PRO A 6 -25.55 -5.76 -2.93
N LYS A 7 -24.51 -6.52 -3.09
CA LYS A 7 -23.58 -6.91 -2.00
C LYS A 7 -22.23 -7.32 -2.58
N PRO A 8 -21.16 -7.39 -1.77
CA PRO A 8 -19.86 -7.83 -2.25
C PRO A 8 -19.87 -9.35 -2.53
N TRP A 9 -19.95 -9.70 -3.80
CA TRP A 9 -19.98 -11.08 -4.25
C TRP A 9 -18.60 -11.67 -4.57
N PHE A 10 -17.62 -10.79 -4.84
CA PHE A 10 -16.27 -11.22 -5.15
C PHE A 10 -15.46 -11.51 -3.88
N ALA A 11 -15.10 -12.77 -3.70
CA ALA A 11 -14.26 -13.22 -2.61
C ALA A 11 -13.47 -14.48 -3.04
N PRO A 12 -12.21 -14.63 -2.60
CA PRO A 12 -11.42 -13.67 -1.83
C PRO A 12 -10.89 -12.51 -2.67
N GLN A 13 -10.56 -11.40 -2.03
CA GLN A 13 -9.89 -10.25 -2.64
C GLN A 13 -8.52 -10.04 -1.98
N PRO A 14 -7.50 -9.59 -2.73
CA PRO A 14 -6.22 -9.26 -2.15
C PRO A 14 -6.35 -8.01 -1.26
N VAL A 15 -5.55 -7.95 -0.21
CA VAL A 15 -5.34 -6.73 0.56
C VAL A 15 -4.04 -6.09 0.08
N LEU A 16 -4.16 -4.91 -0.51
CA LEU A 16 -3.02 -4.15 -0.99
C LEU A 16 -2.63 -3.08 0.03
N ILE A 17 -1.33 -2.82 0.12
CA ILE A 17 -0.78 -1.70 0.86
C ILE A 17 -0.29 -0.68 -0.15
N ILE A 18 -0.88 0.50 -0.11
CA ILE A 18 -0.56 1.61 -1.02
C ILE A 18 0.31 2.61 -0.27
N GLY A 19 1.54 2.77 -0.73
CA GLY A 19 2.49 3.74 -0.20
C GLY A 19 2.59 4.98 -1.07
N THR A 20 2.64 6.15 -0.47
CA THR A 20 2.79 7.45 -1.13
C THR A 20 3.66 8.40 -0.31
N TYR A 21 4.14 9.46 -0.94
CA TYR A 21 4.81 10.56 -0.27
C TYR A 21 3.99 11.85 -0.39
N ASN A 22 4.05 12.70 0.63
CA ASN A 22 3.52 14.06 0.53
C ASN A 22 4.54 15.00 -0.12
N LYS A 23 4.20 16.29 -0.23
CA LYS A 23 5.08 17.32 -0.81
C LYS A 23 6.40 17.48 -0.09
N GLU A 24 6.44 17.21 1.19
CA GLU A 24 7.60 17.32 2.07
C GLU A 24 8.44 16.01 2.08
N GLY A 25 8.06 15.01 1.29
CA GLY A 25 8.73 13.72 1.26
C GLY A 25 8.42 12.82 2.45
N VAL A 26 7.35 13.12 3.20
CA VAL A 26 6.92 12.26 4.32
C VAL A 26 6.09 11.10 3.79
N ALA A 27 6.50 9.89 4.14
CA ALA A 27 5.83 8.66 3.74
C ALA A 27 4.45 8.52 4.41
N ASN A 28 3.51 7.96 3.68
CA ASN A 28 2.24 7.49 4.19
C ASN A 28 1.85 6.19 3.51
N ALA A 29 1.17 5.33 4.23
CA ALA A 29 0.61 4.11 3.67
C ALA A 29 -0.85 3.94 4.09
N MET A 30 -1.61 3.24 3.26
CA MET A 30 -2.96 2.79 3.57
C MET A 30 -3.16 1.36 3.10
N ASN A 31 -4.09 0.68 3.72
CA ASN A 31 -4.56 -0.61 3.23
C ASN A 31 -5.73 -0.38 2.24
N ALA A 32 -5.75 -1.15 1.18
CA ALA A 32 -6.79 -1.14 0.16
C ALA A 32 -7.29 -2.58 -0.07
N ALA A 33 -8.45 -2.89 0.50
CA ALA A 33 -9.07 -4.21 0.37
C ALA A 33 -10.04 -4.31 -0.82
N TRP A 34 -10.50 -3.17 -1.35
CA TRP A 34 -11.40 -3.11 -2.50
C TRP A 34 -10.58 -2.89 -3.77
N SER A 35 -9.91 -3.95 -4.22
CA SER A 35 -9.00 -3.94 -5.37
C SER A 35 -9.02 -5.26 -6.10
N GLY A 36 -8.58 -5.25 -7.34
CA GLY A 36 -8.51 -6.46 -8.15
C GLY A 36 -7.77 -6.25 -9.46
N GLN A 37 -7.57 -7.35 -10.17
CA GLN A 37 -7.08 -7.32 -11.54
C GLN A 37 -8.14 -6.71 -12.44
N TRP A 38 -7.77 -5.70 -13.22
CA TRP A 38 -8.64 -5.09 -14.21
C TRP A 38 -8.42 -5.70 -15.60
N ASP A 39 -7.16 -5.78 -16.00
CA ASP A 39 -6.72 -6.39 -17.24
C ASP A 39 -5.33 -7.01 -17.05
N MET A 40 -4.75 -7.57 -18.09
CA MET A 40 -3.45 -8.27 -18.07
C MET A 40 -2.34 -7.43 -17.42
N LYS A 41 -2.37 -6.12 -17.60
CA LYS A 41 -1.35 -5.17 -17.11
C LYS A 41 -1.90 -4.09 -16.20
N GLU A 42 -3.15 -4.20 -15.80
CA GLU A 42 -3.85 -3.16 -15.07
C GLU A 42 -4.49 -3.71 -13.79
N ILE A 43 -4.43 -2.93 -12.74
CA ILE A 43 -5.13 -3.19 -11.49
C ILE A 43 -6.13 -2.07 -11.22
N MET A 44 -7.24 -2.40 -10.64
CA MET A 44 -8.23 -1.47 -10.14
C MET A 44 -8.13 -1.37 -8.63
N ILE A 45 -8.08 -0.16 -8.10
CA ILE A 45 -8.07 0.11 -6.67
C ILE A 45 -9.17 1.13 -6.37
N SER A 46 -10.16 0.73 -5.58
CA SER A 46 -11.19 1.65 -5.11
C SER A 46 -10.66 2.42 -3.91
N MET A 47 -10.54 3.74 -4.06
CA MET A 47 -10.01 4.63 -3.04
C MET A 47 -11.00 5.75 -2.73
N GLY A 48 -11.22 6.00 -1.45
CA GLY A 48 -12.01 7.14 -0.97
C GLY A 48 -11.15 8.39 -0.75
N ASN A 49 -11.68 9.34 0.04
CA ASN A 49 -10.96 10.55 0.43
C ASN A 49 -9.98 10.26 1.57
N HIS A 50 -8.75 9.93 1.23
CA HIS A 50 -7.66 9.63 2.14
C HIS A 50 -6.46 10.53 1.85
N VAL A 51 -5.56 10.68 2.83
CA VAL A 51 -4.25 11.34 2.62
C VAL A 51 -3.49 10.72 1.45
N THR A 52 -3.55 9.40 1.31
CA THR A 52 -2.96 8.68 0.19
C THR A 52 -3.52 9.14 -1.16
N THR A 53 -4.83 9.35 -1.26
CA THR A 53 -5.48 9.86 -2.48
C THR A 53 -5.04 11.29 -2.80
N ASP A 54 -4.91 12.13 -1.78
CA ASP A 54 -4.44 13.50 -1.94
C ASP A 54 -2.97 13.51 -2.42
N ASN A 55 -2.12 12.67 -1.82
CA ASN A 55 -0.72 12.51 -2.24
C ASN A 55 -0.60 12.00 -3.68
N LEU A 56 -1.43 11.05 -4.07
CA LEU A 56 -1.49 10.54 -5.46
C LEU A 56 -1.81 11.63 -6.48
N LYS A 57 -2.78 12.49 -6.16
CA LYS A 57 -3.14 13.61 -7.03
C LYS A 57 -2.01 14.64 -7.17
N LEU A 58 -1.16 14.75 -6.16
CA LEU A 58 -0.03 15.68 -6.14
C LEU A 58 1.20 15.13 -6.86
N GLY A 59 1.59 13.90 -6.54
CA GLY A 59 2.84 13.31 -6.98
C GLY A 59 2.72 12.40 -8.21
N GLY A 60 1.55 11.80 -8.43
CA GLY A 60 1.31 10.85 -9.52
C GLY A 60 1.99 9.49 -9.35
N GLU A 61 2.68 9.27 -8.24
CA GLU A 61 3.45 8.06 -7.96
C GLU A 61 2.99 7.36 -6.69
N PHE A 62 3.04 6.03 -6.72
CA PHE A 62 2.70 5.21 -5.56
C PHE A 62 3.37 3.84 -5.64
N THR A 63 3.47 3.18 -4.52
CA THR A 63 3.89 1.79 -4.43
C THR A 63 2.72 0.89 -4.07
N VAL A 64 2.76 -0.35 -4.54
CA VAL A 64 1.76 -1.38 -4.20
C VAL A 64 2.48 -2.59 -3.65
N ALA A 65 2.06 -3.05 -2.48
CA ALA A 65 2.52 -4.29 -1.87
C ALA A 65 1.33 -5.14 -1.45
N PHE A 66 1.51 -6.46 -1.41
CA PHE A 66 0.50 -7.37 -0.86
C PHE A 66 0.67 -7.49 0.66
N ALA A 67 -0.43 -7.37 1.39
CA ALA A 67 -0.43 -7.75 2.79
C ALA A 67 -0.24 -9.27 2.92
N THR A 68 0.51 -9.67 3.92
CA THR A 68 0.79 -11.07 4.22
C THR A 68 0.40 -11.38 5.67
N LYS A 69 0.36 -12.67 6.03
CA LYS A 69 0.14 -13.07 7.42
C LYS A 69 1.16 -12.44 8.37
N LYS A 70 2.42 -12.28 7.94
CA LYS A 70 3.48 -11.67 8.75
C LYS A 70 3.28 -10.17 8.97
N THR A 71 2.72 -9.48 7.97
CA THR A 71 2.50 -8.02 8.01
C THR A 71 1.07 -7.65 8.39
N MET A 72 0.22 -8.60 8.73
CA MET A 72 -1.22 -8.40 8.95
C MET A 72 -1.52 -7.27 9.94
N VAL A 73 -0.87 -7.27 11.10
CA VAL A 73 -1.10 -6.26 12.15
C VAL A 73 -0.72 -4.86 11.68
N ALA A 74 0.45 -4.71 11.06
CA ALA A 74 0.91 -3.43 10.52
C ALA A 74 0.03 -2.98 9.34
N SER A 75 -0.38 -3.91 8.48
CA SER A 75 -1.25 -3.64 7.34
C SER A 75 -2.65 -3.19 7.77
N ASP A 76 -3.20 -3.79 8.82
CA ASP A 76 -4.47 -3.37 9.40
C ASP A 76 -4.35 -2.01 10.06
N PHE A 77 -3.29 -1.79 10.83
CA PHE A 77 -3.02 -0.51 11.50
C PHE A 77 -3.00 0.67 10.50
N VAL A 78 -2.31 0.55 9.36
CA VAL A 78 -2.29 1.63 8.36
C VAL A 78 -3.63 1.84 7.67
N GLY A 79 -4.54 0.86 7.73
CA GLY A 79 -5.89 0.95 7.22
C GLY A 79 -6.84 1.70 8.16
N ILE A 80 -6.69 1.53 9.46
CA ILE A 80 -7.60 2.12 10.46
C ILE A 80 -7.14 3.48 11.00
N VAL A 81 -5.84 3.80 10.90
CA VAL A 81 -5.29 5.07 11.38
C VAL A 81 -5.02 6.02 10.22
N SER A 82 -5.65 7.19 10.25
CA SER A 82 -5.41 8.24 9.26
C SER A 82 -4.22 9.11 9.63
N ALA A 83 -3.37 9.45 8.66
CA ALA A 83 -2.28 10.41 8.84
C ALA A 83 -2.77 11.84 9.17
N LYS A 84 -4.06 12.15 8.94
CA LYS A 84 -4.69 13.39 9.40
C LYS A 84 -4.79 13.46 10.92
N ASN A 85 -5.03 12.31 11.55
CA ASN A 85 -5.23 12.19 13.00
C ASN A 85 -3.92 11.84 13.73
N ASP A 86 -3.05 11.09 13.07
CA ASP A 86 -1.73 10.68 13.60
C ASP A 86 -0.68 10.84 12.49
N PRO A 87 -0.05 12.02 12.38
CA PRO A 87 1.00 12.27 11.38
C PRO A 87 2.23 11.34 11.53
N LYS A 88 2.44 10.81 12.73
CA LYS A 88 3.55 9.90 13.06
C LYS A 88 3.17 8.42 12.98
N LYS A 89 2.02 8.09 12.37
CA LYS A 89 1.58 6.69 12.31
C LYS A 89 2.62 5.75 11.71
N MET A 90 3.42 6.23 10.77
CA MET A 90 4.43 5.41 10.10
C MET A 90 5.64 5.08 10.98
N GLU A 91 5.90 5.87 12.03
CA GLU A 91 6.95 5.59 13.01
C GLU A 91 6.62 4.39 13.92
N LYS A 92 5.35 3.96 13.93
CA LYS A 92 4.85 2.87 14.80
C LYS A 92 4.85 1.51 14.13
N ILE A 93 5.28 1.42 12.88
CA ILE A 93 5.24 0.19 12.10
C ILE A 93 6.56 -0.04 11.38
N GLU A 94 6.93 -1.31 11.30
CA GLU A 94 8.09 -1.78 10.52
C GLU A 94 7.59 -2.37 9.20
N LEU A 95 7.22 -1.52 8.25
CA LEU A 95 6.91 -1.93 6.89
C LEU A 95 8.10 -1.61 5.99
N ILE A 96 8.53 -2.60 5.23
CA ILE A 96 9.44 -2.39 4.10
C ILE A 96 8.61 -2.31 2.82
N VAL A 97 8.91 -1.32 2.01
CA VAL A 97 8.33 -1.13 0.69
C VAL A 97 9.42 -1.18 -0.37
N PHE A 98 9.05 -1.57 -1.58
CA PHE A 98 9.95 -1.55 -2.71
C PHE A 98 9.88 -0.20 -3.41
N ASP A 99 11.04 0.45 -3.59
CA ASP A 99 11.21 1.62 -4.44
C ASP A 99 11.64 1.16 -5.85
N PRO A 100 10.76 1.23 -6.84
CA PRO A 100 11.08 0.79 -8.20
C PRO A 100 12.03 1.73 -8.94
N ILE A 101 12.15 2.98 -8.50
CA ILE A 101 13.03 3.96 -9.15
C ILE A 101 14.48 3.68 -8.80
N HIS A 102 14.77 3.48 -7.52
CA HIS A 102 16.13 3.24 -7.02
C HIS A 102 16.45 1.76 -6.80
N HIS A 103 15.51 0.86 -7.13
CA HIS A 103 15.62 -0.59 -6.89
C HIS A 103 16.01 -0.91 -5.44
N SER A 104 15.33 -0.29 -4.49
CA SER A 104 15.66 -0.37 -3.07
C SER A 104 14.49 -0.89 -2.26
N TYR A 105 14.79 -1.58 -1.17
CA TYR A 105 13.84 -1.75 -0.08
C TYR A 105 14.00 -0.58 0.87
N ILE A 106 12.89 0.02 1.21
CA ILE A 106 12.83 1.15 2.13
C ILE A 106 12.01 0.70 3.34
N GLN A 107 12.60 0.74 4.50
CA GLN A 107 11.79 0.88 5.72
C GLN A 107 11.26 2.31 5.69
N LEU A 108 9.99 2.51 5.93
CA LEU A 108 9.37 3.82 5.75
C LEU A 108 10.17 4.93 6.44
N GLY A 109 11.05 5.58 5.68
CA GLY A 109 12.01 6.57 6.15
C GLY A 109 13.47 6.20 5.98
N GLU A 110 13.86 4.93 5.94
CA GLU A 110 15.25 4.50 5.77
C GLU A 110 15.39 3.39 4.72
N LYS A 111 16.45 3.44 3.95
CA LYS A 111 16.83 2.36 3.05
C LYS A 111 17.43 1.22 3.86
N VAL A 112 16.77 0.06 3.87
CA VAL A 112 17.23 -1.13 4.60
C VAL A 112 17.87 -2.20 3.72
N GLY A 113 17.81 -2.04 2.38
CA GLY A 113 18.42 -3.00 1.47
C GLY A 113 18.31 -2.60 0.01
N ASN A 114 18.89 -3.42 -0.86
CA ASN A 114 18.84 -3.26 -2.31
C ASN A 114 18.05 -4.40 -2.93
N ALA A 115 17.03 -4.05 -3.71
CA ALA A 115 16.27 -5.02 -4.47
C ALA A 115 17.15 -5.70 -5.54
N PHE A 116 16.81 -6.96 -5.84
CA PHE A 116 17.51 -7.82 -6.81
C PHE A 116 18.97 -8.16 -6.46
N SER A 117 19.49 -7.62 -5.37
CA SER A 117 20.84 -7.82 -4.88
C SER A 117 20.86 -8.65 -3.60
N ASP A 118 20.17 -8.17 -2.56
CA ASP A 118 20.25 -8.79 -1.23
C ASP A 118 19.55 -10.17 -1.20
N GLY A 119 18.50 -10.37 -2.00
CA GLY A 119 17.84 -11.68 -2.15
C GLY A 119 18.72 -12.77 -2.78
N LYS A 120 19.83 -12.40 -3.42
CA LYS A 120 20.79 -13.38 -3.97
C LYS A 120 21.49 -14.20 -2.90
N ALA A 121 21.54 -13.69 -1.67
CA ALA A 121 22.10 -14.41 -0.54
C ALA A 121 21.34 -15.68 -0.15
N LEU A 122 20.05 -15.81 -0.60
CA LEU A 122 19.22 -16.99 -0.38
C LEU A 122 19.31 -18.03 -1.52
N LYS A 123 20.03 -17.72 -2.58
CA LYS A 123 20.34 -18.68 -3.63
C LYS A 123 21.57 -19.46 -3.25
#